data_76a2d7952eb5b859b06cbd4ae9818035
#
_entry.id   76a2d7952eb5b859b06cbd4ae9818035
#
_cell.length_a   1.000
_cell.length_b   1.000
_cell.length_c   1.000
_cell.angle_alpha   90.00
_cell.angle_beta   90.00
_cell.angle_gamma   90.00
#
_symmetry.space_group_name_H-M   'P 1'
#
loop_
_entity.id
_entity.type
_entity.pdbx_description
1 polymer ?
#
loop_
_entity_poly.entity_id
_entity_poly.type
_entity_poly.pdbx_seq_one_letter_code
_entity_poly.pdbx_strand_id
1 'polypeptide(L)'
;MLMTSLLLAASISGTQLVSAGNDDDYTRTIETWREQRLERLKAPGGWLSLVGLEWLKPGTRTIGSASDNDIVIAKAPAHLGSIEWKGDKVTISLNEGTGATIDGTTRTRAELLDDAHEQPTVVAFGNVSFYLIDRAGGKKGLRIKDSEATTRTGFLGIDAYPVDPSWRIEAKWVAFDPPHTLEIPNVIGTLDRMPVPGKAIFERDGKAFELLPVLESDDADELFFIIADKTSGKETYGAARFIYSAMPRDGKVVIDFNKAYNPPCAFTAFATCPLAPPENRLGVAVTAGEKKYRGSSH
;
A
#
# COMPACT_ATOMS: atom_id res chain seq x y z
N MET A 1 15.21 -81.63 -13.26
CA MET A 1 16.12 -80.57 -12.76
C MET A 1 15.53 -79.24 -13.24
N LEU A 2 14.74 -78.63 -12.40
CA LEU A 2 14.18 -77.28 -12.69
C LEU A 2 15.15 -76.20 -12.13
N MET A 3 15.64 -75.32 -12.98
CA MET A 3 16.35 -74.12 -12.57
C MET A 3 15.36 -72.94 -12.52
N THR A 4 15.13 -72.46 -11.31
CA THR A 4 14.29 -71.27 -11.06
C THR A 4 15.20 -70.03 -11.08
N SER A 5 15.03 -69.15 -12.06
CA SER A 5 15.72 -67.84 -12.10
C SER A 5 14.96 -66.82 -11.31
N LEU A 6 15.60 -66.27 -10.32
CA LEU A 6 15.11 -65.14 -9.49
C LEU A 6 15.43 -63.80 -10.19
N LEU A 7 14.41 -63.08 -10.63
CA LEU A 7 14.53 -61.73 -11.13
C LEU A 7 14.40 -60.73 -9.97
N LEU A 8 15.50 -60.01 -9.70
CA LEU A 8 15.53 -58.93 -8.75
C LEU A 8 15.02 -57.65 -9.43
N ALA A 9 13.86 -57.17 -9.02
CA ALA A 9 13.34 -55.88 -9.46
C ALA A 9 13.98 -54.75 -8.62
N ALA A 10 14.80 -53.93 -9.27
CA ALA A 10 15.30 -52.69 -8.69
C ALA A 10 14.26 -51.59 -8.90
N SER A 11 13.59 -51.16 -7.83
CA SER A 11 12.74 -49.96 -7.84
C SER A 11 13.61 -48.70 -7.74
N ILE A 12 13.72 -47.97 -8.84
CA ILE A 12 14.34 -46.67 -8.88
C ILE A 12 13.29 -45.64 -8.42
N SER A 13 13.45 -45.14 -7.19
CA SER A 13 12.71 -43.97 -6.70
C SER A 13 13.22 -42.70 -7.40
N GLY A 14 12.55 -42.32 -8.47
CA GLY A 14 12.81 -41.10 -9.20
C GLY A 14 11.71 -40.09 -8.97
N THR A 15 11.69 -39.39 -7.80
CA THR A 15 10.72 -38.28 -7.59
C THR A 15 11.19 -37.32 -6.51
N GLN A 16 12.27 -36.54 -6.76
CA GLN A 16 12.62 -35.41 -5.88
C GLN A 16 13.41 -34.27 -6.55
N LEU A 17 13.68 -34.29 -7.84
CA LEU A 17 14.50 -33.26 -8.48
C LEU A 17 13.71 -32.15 -9.20
N VAL A 18 12.38 -32.30 -9.37
CA VAL A 18 11.56 -31.31 -10.08
C VAL A 18 11.01 -30.21 -9.17
N SER A 19 10.92 -30.47 -7.85
CA SER A 19 10.38 -29.51 -6.88
C SER A 19 11.40 -28.42 -6.51
N ALA A 20 12.66 -28.74 -6.30
CA ALA A 20 13.67 -27.80 -5.84
C ALA A 20 13.96 -26.65 -6.83
N GLY A 21 14.00 -26.94 -8.14
CA GLY A 21 14.25 -25.90 -9.16
C GLY A 21 13.11 -24.88 -9.29
N ASN A 22 11.87 -25.30 -9.04
CA ASN A 22 10.70 -24.40 -9.07
C ASN A 22 10.63 -23.50 -7.82
N ASP A 23 11.04 -24.01 -6.67
CA ASP A 23 11.03 -23.27 -5.41
C ASP A 23 12.14 -22.19 -5.35
N ASP A 24 13.32 -22.49 -5.91
CA ASP A 24 14.41 -21.51 -6.03
C ASP A 24 14.04 -20.36 -7.00
N ASP A 25 13.34 -20.66 -8.09
CA ASP A 25 12.91 -19.66 -9.06
C ASP A 25 11.79 -18.77 -8.48
N TYR A 26 10.86 -19.39 -7.76
CA TYR A 26 9.83 -18.65 -7.03
C TYR A 26 10.45 -17.74 -5.95
N THR A 27 11.40 -18.24 -5.17
CA THR A 27 12.11 -17.45 -4.14
C THR A 27 12.78 -16.22 -4.75
N ARG A 28 13.50 -16.37 -5.87
CA ARG A 28 14.09 -15.24 -6.60
C ARG A 28 13.05 -14.23 -7.06
N THR A 29 11.90 -14.69 -7.51
CA THR A 29 10.80 -13.80 -7.91
C THR A 29 10.32 -12.94 -6.75
N ILE A 30 10.17 -13.51 -5.55
CA ILE A 30 9.79 -12.76 -4.35
C ILE A 30 10.88 -11.80 -3.90
N GLU A 31 12.14 -12.21 -3.94
CA GLU A 31 13.27 -11.34 -3.59
C GLU A 31 13.37 -10.14 -4.53
N THR A 32 13.28 -10.35 -5.84
CA THR A 32 13.22 -9.27 -6.84
C THR A 32 12.04 -8.32 -6.59
N TRP A 33 10.87 -8.84 -6.27
CA TRP A 33 9.70 -8.02 -5.93
C TRP A 33 9.96 -7.18 -4.67
N ARG A 34 10.62 -7.74 -3.65
CA ARG A 34 11.00 -7.03 -2.41
C ARG A 34 12.00 -5.90 -2.70
N GLU A 35 13.00 -6.15 -3.51
CA GLU A 35 13.99 -5.13 -3.93
C GLU A 35 13.31 -3.96 -4.66
N GLN A 36 12.48 -4.25 -5.65
CA GLN A 36 11.70 -3.22 -6.37
C GLN A 36 10.79 -2.42 -5.45
N ARG A 37 10.21 -3.07 -4.43
CA ARG A 37 9.40 -2.38 -3.44
C ARG A 37 10.23 -1.43 -2.59
N LEU A 38 11.42 -1.84 -2.12
CA LEU A 38 12.33 -0.96 -1.38
C LEU A 38 12.75 0.25 -2.22
N GLU A 39 13.02 0.07 -3.50
CA GLU A 39 13.34 1.16 -4.42
C GLU A 39 12.19 2.17 -4.55
N ARG A 40 10.95 1.67 -4.74
CA ARG A 40 9.76 2.54 -4.79
C ARG A 40 9.56 3.32 -3.48
N LEU A 41 9.76 2.70 -2.33
CA LEU A 41 9.66 3.38 -1.03
C LEU A 41 10.70 4.49 -0.89
N LYS A 42 11.95 4.25 -1.33
CA LYS A 42 13.08 5.18 -1.27
C LYS A 42 13.08 6.23 -2.38
N ALA A 43 12.20 6.13 -3.36
CA ALA A 43 12.11 7.12 -4.43
C ALA A 43 11.92 8.54 -3.85
N PRO A 44 12.46 9.61 -4.46
CA PRO A 44 12.32 10.98 -3.97
C PRO A 44 10.87 11.41 -3.69
N GLY A 45 9.93 10.92 -4.51
CA GLY A 45 8.49 11.11 -4.32
C GLY A 45 7.78 9.93 -3.64
N GLY A 46 8.51 8.94 -3.11
CA GLY A 46 7.95 7.76 -2.45
C GLY A 46 7.32 8.06 -1.08
N TRP A 47 6.77 7.03 -0.45
CA TRP A 47 6.09 7.19 0.85
C TRP A 47 7.01 7.62 1.99
N LEU A 48 8.30 7.29 1.93
CA LEU A 48 9.28 7.72 2.92
C LEU A 48 9.61 9.22 2.86
N SER A 49 9.23 9.91 1.78
CA SER A 49 9.37 11.37 1.67
C SER A 49 8.20 12.13 2.32
N LEU A 50 7.15 11.45 2.76
CA LEU A 50 5.95 12.09 3.30
C LEU A 50 6.23 12.64 4.71
N VAL A 51 6.17 13.98 4.86
CA VAL A 51 6.55 14.72 6.05
C VAL A 51 5.43 15.54 6.66
N GLY A 52 4.26 15.62 6.01
CA GLY A 52 3.14 16.40 6.53
C GLY A 52 1.82 16.06 5.83
N LEU A 53 0.74 16.34 6.56
CA LEU A 53 -0.64 16.32 6.08
C LEU A 53 -1.40 17.46 6.75
N GLU A 54 -1.77 18.46 5.96
CA GLU A 54 -2.51 19.65 6.43
C GLU A 54 -3.95 19.60 5.92
N TRP A 55 -4.91 19.46 6.84
CA TRP A 55 -6.32 19.44 6.50
C TRP A 55 -6.83 20.83 6.21
N LEU A 56 -7.40 21.02 5.02
CA LEU A 56 -7.95 22.28 4.59
C LEU A 56 -9.31 22.57 5.25
N LYS A 57 -9.64 23.85 5.29
CA LYS A 57 -10.98 24.37 5.63
C LYS A 57 -11.47 25.21 4.47
N PRO A 58 -12.79 25.26 4.20
CA PRO A 58 -13.35 26.16 3.18
C PRO A 58 -12.94 27.62 3.39
N GLY A 59 -12.78 28.35 2.30
CA GLY A 59 -12.33 29.75 2.27
C GLY A 59 -10.90 29.89 1.80
N THR A 60 -10.36 31.11 1.90
CA THR A 60 -8.98 31.43 1.51
C THR A 60 -8.05 31.32 2.72
N ARG A 61 -6.89 30.70 2.51
CA ARG A 61 -5.84 30.50 3.50
C ARG A 61 -4.49 30.87 2.93
N THR A 62 -3.69 31.62 3.69
CA THR A 62 -2.30 31.91 3.35
C THR A 62 -1.43 30.67 3.62
N ILE A 63 -0.36 30.50 2.82
CA ILE A 63 0.55 29.35 2.91
C ILE A 63 2.00 29.80 2.77
N GLY A 64 2.89 29.24 3.59
CA GLY A 64 4.31 29.57 3.58
C GLY A 64 5.01 29.02 4.81
N SER A 65 6.28 29.39 5.04
CA SER A 65 7.02 28.98 6.24
C SER A 65 6.95 29.98 7.39
N ALA A 66 6.59 31.23 7.13
CA ALA A 66 6.43 32.24 8.19
C ALA A 66 5.21 31.89 9.07
N SER A 67 5.31 32.14 10.37
CA SER A 67 4.33 31.76 11.38
C SER A 67 3.01 32.54 11.32
N ASP A 68 2.95 33.60 10.54
CA ASP A 68 1.75 34.40 10.27
C ASP A 68 0.89 33.82 9.13
N ASN A 69 1.33 32.73 8.46
CA ASN A 69 0.48 32.02 7.52
C ASN A 69 -0.55 31.13 8.23
N ASP A 70 -1.70 30.94 7.62
CA ASP A 70 -2.72 29.98 8.09
C ASP A 70 -2.25 28.53 7.96
N ILE A 71 -1.44 28.24 6.94
CA ILE A 71 -0.84 26.92 6.67
C ILE A 71 0.68 27.08 6.67
N VAL A 72 1.34 26.50 7.68
CA VAL A 72 2.79 26.60 7.82
C VAL A 72 3.46 25.34 7.30
N ILE A 73 4.23 25.46 6.22
CA ILE A 73 5.02 24.38 5.64
C ILE A 73 6.50 24.69 5.84
N ALA A 74 7.18 23.87 6.63
CA ALA A 74 8.62 23.99 6.81
C ALA A 74 9.35 23.96 5.45
N LYS A 75 10.44 24.72 5.32
CA LYS A 75 11.24 24.89 4.10
C LYS A 75 10.53 25.56 2.92
N ALA A 76 9.27 25.97 3.05
CA ALA A 76 8.63 26.81 2.03
C ALA A 76 9.23 28.23 2.02
N PRO A 77 9.06 29.02 0.95
CA PRO A 77 9.21 30.47 1.00
C PRO A 77 8.37 31.07 2.14
N ALA A 78 8.84 32.15 2.77
CA ALA A 78 8.16 32.76 3.92
C ALA A 78 6.66 32.95 3.67
N HIS A 79 6.33 33.52 2.52
CA HIS A 79 4.96 33.70 2.03
C HIS A 79 4.86 33.10 0.63
N LEU A 80 4.52 31.81 0.54
CA LEU A 80 4.44 31.06 -0.71
C LEU A 80 3.26 31.55 -1.57
N GLY A 81 2.13 31.88 -0.92
CA GLY A 81 0.91 32.29 -1.62
C GLY A 81 -0.36 32.08 -0.81
N SER A 82 -1.42 31.70 -1.50
CA SER A 82 -2.72 31.38 -0.88
C SER A 82 -3.40 30.20 -1.57
N ILE A 83 -4.22 29.47 -0.79
CA ILE A 83 -5.10 28.40 -1.25
C ILE A 83 -6.54 28.84 -1.00
N GLU A 84 -7.38 28.74 -1.99
CA GLU A 84 -8.82 28.99 -1.92
C GLU A 84 -9.59 27.70 -2.13
N TRP A 85 -10.39 27.28 -1.12
CA TRP A 85 -11.34 26.19 -1.26
C TRP A 85 -12.75 26.75 -1.35
N LYS A 86 -13.40 26.63 -2.53
CA LYS A 86 -14.74 27.10 -2.82
C LYS A 86 -15.53 26.05 -3.59
N GLY A 87 -16.64 25.58 -3.01
CA GLY A 87 -17.39 24.46 -3.57
C GLY A 87 -16.53 23.20 -3.67
N ASP A 88 -16.49 22.60 -4.85
CA ASP A 88 -15.69 21.39 -5.09
C ASP A 88 -14.24 21.69 -5.49
N LYS A 89 -13.92 22.98 -5.73
CA LYS A 89 -12.63 23.39 -6.28
C LYS A 89 -11.68 23.92 -5.21
N VAL A 90 -10.42 23.52 -5.33
CA VAL A 90 -9.31 24.08 -4.57
C VAL A 90 -8.34 24.72 -5.56
N THR A 91 -8.03 26.01 -5.36
CA THR A 91 -7.14 26.76 -6.24
C THR A 91 -5.93 27.26 -5.45
N ILE A 92 -4.73 27.10 -6.01
CA ILE A 92 -3.49 27.72 -5.50
C ILE A 92 -3.20 29.01 -6.27
N SER A 93 -2.76 30.04 -5.56
CA SER A 93 -2.17 31.27 -6.11
C SER A 93 -0.82 31.49 -5.46
N LEU A 94 0.26 31.40 -6.24
CA LEU A 94 1.64 31.59 -5.78
C LEU A 94 2.03 33.07 -5.86
N ASN A 95 2.80 33.54 -4.90
CA ASN A 95 3.41 34.85 -4.96
C ASN A 95 4.57 34.85 -5.97
N GLU A 96 4.78 35.97 -6.65
CA GLU A 96 5.90 36.15 -7.57
C GLU A 96 7.26 36.05 -6.82
N GLY A 97 8.28 35.59 -7.50
CA GLY A 97 9.65 35.54 -6.96
C GLY A 97 9.90 34.44 -5.93
N THR A 98 8.92 33.57 -5.65
CA THR A 98 9.06 32.46 -4.67
C THR A 98 9.94 31.31 -5.18
N GLY A 99 10.20 31.24 -6.50
CA GLY A 99 10.88 30.10 -7.12
C GLY A 99 10.08 28.80 -7.13
N ALA A 100 8.83 28.84 -6.67
CA ALA A 100 7.96 27.67 -6.70
C ALA A 100 7.40 27.41 -8.11
N THR A 101 7.07 26.14 -8.36
CA THR A 101 6.49 25.69 -9.65
C THR A 101 5.19 24.94 -9.42
N ILE A 102 4.33 24.97 -10.41
CA ILE A 102 3.12 24.14 -10.49
C ILE A 102 3.29 23.22 -11.70
N ASP A 103 3.31 21.89 -11.46
CA ASP A 103 3.58 20.87 -12.47
C ASP A 103 4.87 21.16 -13.26
N GLY A 104 5.93 21.58 -12.54
CA GLY A 104 7.22 21.91 -13.10
C GLY A 104 7.27 23.20 -13.93
N THR A 105 6.19 23.99 -14.00
CA THR A 105 6.12 25.26 -14.72
C THR A 105 6.07 26.46 -13.79
N THR A 106 6.47 27.63 -14.28
CA THR A 106 6.49 28.89 -13.50
C THR A 106 5.13 29.60 -13.42
N ARG A 107 4.03 28.92 -13.80
CA ARG A 107 2.69 29.48 -13.63
C ARG A 107 2.40 29.75 -12.15
N THR A 108 1.71 30.85 -11.88
CA THR A 108 1.44 31.30 -10.51
C THR A 108 0.04 30.91 -10.03
N ARG A 109 -0.81 30.36 -10.87
CA ARG A 109 -2.18 29.95 -10.49
C ARG A 109 -2.61 28.67 -11.18
N ALA A 110 -3.27 27.78 -10.42
CA ALA A 110 -3.91 26.58 -10.94
C ALA A 110 -5.02 26.08 -10.01
N GLU A 111 -5.97 25.33 -10.56
CA GLU A 111 -6.82 24.42 -9.81
C GLU A 111 -5.96 23.22 -9.37
N LEU A 112 -6.08 22.79 -8.13
CA LEU A 112 -5.41 21.60 -7.61
C LEU A 112 -6.28 20.37 -7.89
N LEU A 113 -5.90 19.56 -8.85
CA LEU A 113 -6.44 18.23 -9.04
C LEU A 113 -5.93 17.33 -7.92
N ASP A 114 -6.80 16.55 -7.31
CA ASP A 114 -6.47 15.67 -6.20
C ASP A 114 -5.89 14.32 -6.65
N ASP A 115 -5.59 13.45 -5.68
CA ASP A 115 -4.97 12.15 -5.90
C ASP A 115 -5.92 11.05 -6.44
N ALA A 116 -7.17 11.36 -6.72
CA ALA A 116 -8.07 10.53 -7.53
C ALA A 116 -7.82 10.67 -9.03
N HIS A 117 -7.15 11.75 -9.45
CA HIS A 117 -6.77 11.96 -10.84
C HIS A 117 -5.45 11.22 -11.14
N GLU A 118 -5.31 10.71 -12.36
CA GLU A 118 -4.10 10.02 -12.82
C GLU A 118 -2.83 10.88 -12.61
N GLN A 119 -2.96 12.18 -12.79
CA GLN A 119 -1.90 13.17 -12.57
C GLN A 119 -2.42 14.29 -11.67
N PRO A 120 -2.29 14.17 -10.34
CA PRO A 120 -2.62 15.24 -9.41
C PRO A 120 -1.72 16.45 -9.64
N THR A 121 -2.27 17.65 -9.41
CA THR A 121 -1.49 18.90 -9.52
C THR A 121 -0.44 18.96 -8.41
N VAL A 122 0.83 19.12 -8.77
CA VAL A 122 1.96 19.18 -7.82
C VAL A 122 2.52 20.59 -7.73
N VAL A 123 2.57 21.15 -6.53
CA VAL A 123 3.30 22.39 -6.22
C VAL A 123 4.65 22.01 -5.60
N ALA A 124 5.75 22.55 -6.14
CA ALA A 124 7.09 22.20 -5.70
C ALA A 124 7.98 23.45 -5.49
N PHE A 125 8.83 23.38 -4.46
CA PHE A 125 9.85 24.40 -4.12
C PHE A 125 11.03 23.71 -3.42
N GLY A 126 12.23 23.91 -3.93
CA GLY A 126 13.43 23.21 -3.42
C GLY A 126 13.21 21.68 -3.44
N ASN A 127 13.41 21.04 -2.31
CA ASN A 127 13.24 19.58 -2.13
C ASN A 127 11.83 19.20 -1.65
N VAL A 128 10.96 20.20 -1.44
CA VAL A 128 9.61 20.00 -0.91
C VAL A 128 8.58 20.12 -2.01
N SER A 129 7.56 19.30 -1.95
CA SER A 129 6.38 19.37 -2.80
C SER A 129 5.12 19.03 -2.02
N PHE A 130 3.98 19.46 -2.53
CA PHE A 130 2.69 19.02 -2.03
C PHE A 130 1.67 18.86 -3.15
N TYR A 131 0.64 18.07 -2.86
CA TYR A 131 -0.53 17.90 -3.72
C TYR A 131 -1.78 17.73 -2.87
N LEU A 132 -2.94 17.95 -3.50
CA LEU A 132 -4.24 17.80 -2.86
C LEU A 132 -4.61 16.32 -2.74
N ILE A 133 -5.20 15.94 -1.61
CA ILE A 133 -5.89 14.67 -1.44
C ILE A 133 -7.36 14.94 -1.09
N ASP A 134 -8.28 14.08 -1.57
CA ASP A 134 -9.68 14.06 -1.16
C ASP A 134 -9.99 12.73 -0.46
N ARG A 135 -10.75 12.80 0.64
CA ARG A 135 -11.07 11.63 1.46
C ARG A 135 -12.55 11.64 1.84
N ALA A 136 -13.07 10.47 2.20
CA ALA A 136 -14.45 10.30 2.63
C ALA A 136 -14.88 11.34 3.67
N GLY A 137 -16.15 11.78 3.55
CA GLY A 137 -16.69 12.86 4.37
C GLY A 137 -16.30 14.26 3.91
N GLY A 138 -15.83 14.43 2.67
CA GLY A 138 -15.48 15.71 2.07
C GLY A 138 -14.22 16.35 2.69
N LYS A 139 -13.32 15.54 3.23
CA LYS A 139 -12.07 16.00 3.81
C LYS A 139 -11.02 16.22 2.73
N LYS A 140 -10.63 17.47 2.49
CA LYS A 140 -9.54 17.81 1.58
C LYS A 140 -8.29 18.18 2.39
N GLY A 141 -7.12 17.68 1.94
CA GLY A 141 -5.86 17.93 2.63
C GLY A 141 -4.69 18.11 1.67
N LEU A 142 -3.63 18.74 2.14
CA LEU A 142 -2.36 18.84 1.43
C LEU A 142 -1.42 17.78 1.95
N ARG A 143 -1.01 16.86 1.10
CA ARG A 143 0.01 15.87 1.40
C ARG A 143 1.38 16.43 1.03
N ILE A 144 2.24 16.60 2.03
CA ILE A 144 3.52 17.29 1.90
C ILE A 144 4.64 16.27 1.88
N LYS A 145 5.51 16.36 0.89
CA LYS A 145 6.68 15.50 0.68
C LYS A 145 7.96 16.32 0.71
N ASP A 146 9.01 15.75 1.29
CA ASP A 146 10.39 16.26 1.24
C ASP A 146 11.31 15.16 0.73
N SER A 147 11.93 15.35 -0.42
CA SER A 147 12.85 14.36 -0.99
C SER A 147 14.10 14.13 -0.14
N GLU A 148 14.37 14.98 0.84
CA GLU A 148 15.47 14.84 1.82
C GLU A 148 14.97 14.51 3.23
N ALA A 149 13.73 14.01 3.36
CA ALA A 149 13.19 13.60 4.64
C ALA A 149 14.10 12.58 5.35
N THR A 150 14.28 12.73 6.65
CA THR A 150 15.11 11.83 7.47
C THR A 150 14.55 10.41 7.47
N THR A 151 13.23 10.24 7.37
CA THR A 151 12.55 8.95 7.18
C THR A 151 13.00 8.25 5.89
N ARG A 152 13.30 9.00 4.84
CA ARG A 152 13.82 8.47 3.58
C ARG A 152 15.33 8.23 3.62
N THR A 153 16.12 9.23 4.04
CA THR A 153 17.58 9.17 4.03
C THR A 153 18.14 8.24 5.09
N GLY A 154 17.45 8.08 6.22
CA GLY A 154 17.78 7.17 7.31
C GLY A 154 17.03 5.83 7.27
N PHE A 155 16.43 5.46 6.14
CA PHE A 155 15.64 4.24 6.03
C PHE A 155 16.48 2.97 6.23
N LEU A 156 16.06 2.13 7.19
CA LEU A 156 16.82 0.95 7.64
C LEU A 156 16.52 -0.34 6.84
N GLY A 157 15.71 -0.24 5.77
CA GLY A 157 15.18 -1.43 5.09
C GLY A 157 13.99 -2.04 5.84
N ILE A 158 13.45 -3.11 5.31
CA ILE A 158 12.31 -3.83 5.90
C ILE A 158 12.73 -5.27 6.12
N ASP A 159 12.58 -5.75 7.35
CA ASP A 159 12.70 -7.18 7.63
C ASP A 159 11.48 -7.93 7.08
N ALA A 160 11.72 -9.12 6.58
CA ALA A 160 10.67 -10.03 6.11
C ALA A 160 10.89 -11.44 6.69
N TYR A 161 9.85 -12.23 6.67
CA TYR A 161 10.00 -13.66 6.89
C TYR A 161 10.75 -14.31 5.73
N PRO A 162 11.43 -15.45 5.93
CA PRO A 162 11.91 -16.27 4.83
C PRO A 162 10.79 -16.54 3.83
N VAL A 163 11.14 -16.67 2.56
CA VAL A 163 10.15 -17.06 1.55
C VAL A 163 9.70 -18.50 1.80
N ASP A 164 8.42 -18.69 1.92
CA ASP A 164 7.81 -20.01 2.12
C ASP A 164 6.75 -20.22 1.02
N PRO A 165 7.03 -21.10 0.03
CA PRO A 165 6.08 -21.38 -1.06
C PRO A 165 4.70 -21.86 -0.58
N SER A 166 4.62 -22.46 0.62
CA SER A 166 3.35 -22.91 1.20
C SER A 166 2.41 -21.76 1.57
N TRP A 167 2.91 -20.53 1.62
CA TRP A 167 2.12 -19.30 1.79
C TRP A 167 1.71 -18.63 0.47
N ARG A 168 2.01 -19.24 -0.67
CA ARG A 168 1.40 -18.92 -1.96
C ARG A 168 0.19 -19.81 -2.16
N ILE A 169 -0.98 -19.35 -1.80
CA ILE A 169 -2.20 -20.14 -1.67
C ILE A 169 -3.10 -19.95 -2.90
N GLU A 170 -3.44 -21.05 -3.58
CA GLU A 170 -4.53 -21.07 -4.55
C GLU A 170 -5.85 -21.27 -3.79
N ALA A 171 -6.60 -20.19 -3.59
CA ALA A 171 -7.86 -20.19 -2.89
C ALA A 171 -9.04 -20.42 -3.84
N LYS A 172 -10.10 -21.07 -3.36
CA LYS A 172 -11.39 -21.13 -4.07
C LYS A 172 -11.99 -19.74 -4.11
N TRP A 173 -12.43 -19.31 -5.28
CA TRP A 173 -13.17 -18.07 -5.47
C TRP A 173 -14.67 -18.27 -5.47
N VAL A 174 -15.40 -17.45 -4.74
CA VAL A 174 -16.87 -17.37 -4.77
C VAL A 174 -17.25 -15.93 -5.10
N ALA A 175 -17.68 -15.71 -6.33
CA ALA A 175 -18.14 -14.39 -6.78
C ALA A 175 -19.44 -14.00 -6.09
N PHE A 176 -19.62 -12.70 -5.89
CA PHE A 176 -20.89 -12.09 -5.47
C PHE A 176 -21.56 -11.43 -6.68
N ASP A 177 -22.84 -11.70 -6.87
CA ASP A 177 -23.66 -11.10 -7.93
C ASP A 177 -25.01 -10.68 -7.34
N PRO A 178 -25.27 -9.36 -7.19
CA PRO A 178 -24.33 -8.26 -7.42
C PRO A 178 -23.16 -8.22 -6.40
N PRO A 179 -22.07 -7.48 -6.70
CA PRO A 179 -20.98 -7.25 -5.72
C PRO A 179 -21.52 -6.68 -4.42
N HIS A 180 -20.93 -7.12 -3.30
CA HIS A 180 -21.22 -6.55 -1.99
C HIS A 180 -20.45 -5.24 -1.80
N THR A 181 -20.77 -4.49 -0.75
CA THR A 181 -20.01 -3.32 -0.30
C THR A 181 -19.50 -3.57 1.10
N LEU A 182 -18.22 -3.27 1.36
CA LEU A 182 -17.62 -3.34 2.69
C LEU A 182 -17.24 -1.94 3.15
N GLU A 183 -17.55 -1.62 4.40
CA GLU A 183 -17.09 -0.38 5.03
C GLU A 183 -15.70 -0.61 5.62
N ILE A 184 -14.70 0.00 5.03
CA ILE A 184 -13.30 -0.12 5.43
C ILE A 184 -12.94 1.07 6.32
N PRO A 185 -12.67 0.87 7.61
CA PRO A 185 -12.18 1.94 8.47
C PRO A 185 -10.75 2.33 8.07
N ASN A 186 -10.38 3.58 8.30
CA ASN A 186 -9.03 4.07 8.08
C ASN A 186 -8.46 4.77 9.31
N VAL A 187 -7.16 5.06 9.30
CA VAL A 187 -6.43 5.64 10.45
C VAL A 187 -6.86 7.07 10.80
N ILE A 188 -7.56 7.77 9.91
CA ILE A 188 -8.08 9.14 10.16
C ILE A 188 -9.52 9.14 10.70
N GLY A 189 -10.08 7.94 10.99
CA GLY A 189 -11.39 7.77 11.60
C GLY A 189 -12.56 7.96 10.62
N THR A 190 -12.34 7.83 9.31
CA THR A 190 -13.42 7.76 8.30
C THR A 190 -13.66 6.33 7.85
N LEU A 191 -14.80 6.09 7.21
CA LEU A 191 -15.18 4.82 6.60
C LEU A 191 -15.21 5.01 5.09
N ASP A 192 -14.47 4.18 4.38
CA ASP A 192 -14.49 4.13 2.91
C ASP A 192 -15.37 2.95 2.48
N ARG A 193 -16.33 3.20 1.59
CA ARG A 193 -17.22 2.15 1.05
C ARG A 193 -16.61 1.60 -0.22
N MET A 194 -16.16 0.34 -0.17
CA MET A 194 -15.45 -0.28 -1.28
C MET A 194 -16.20 -1.50 -1.81
N PRO A 195 -16.27 -1.70 -3.14
CA PRO A 195 -16.90 -2.87 -3.73
C PRO A 195 -16.12 -4.14 -3.39
N VAL A 196 -16.85 -5.22 -3.09
CA VAL A 196 -16.32 -6.56 -2.83
C VAL A 196 -16.89 -7.50 -3.90
N PRO A 197 -16.09 -7.91 -4.90
CA PRO A 197 -16.56 -8.71 -6.03
C PRO A 197 -16.80 -10.18 -5.69
N GLY A 198 -16.33 -10.63 -4.53
CA GLY A 198 -16.45 -12.01 -4.08
C GLY A 198 -15.59 -12.29 -2.86
N LYS A 199 -15.44 -13.58 -2.54
CA LYS A 199 -14.58 -14.03 -1.44
C LYS A 199 -13.63 -15.14 -1.88
N ALA A 200 -12.45 -15.12 -1.26
CA ALA A 200 -11.45 -16.17 -1.38
C ALA A 200 -11.54 -17.12 -0.18
N ILE A 201 -11.65 -18.42 -0.42
CA ILE A 201 -11.75 -19.46 0.62
C ILE A 201 -10.54 -20.38 0.50
N PHE A 202 -9.81 -20.56 1.58
CA PHE A 202 -8.66 -21.46 1.63
C PHE A 202 -8.61 -22.22 2.94
N GLU A 203 -7.85 -23.31 2.96
CA GLU A 203 -7.63 -24.12 4.16
C GLU A 203 -6.17 -24.02 4.60
N ARG A 204 -5.96 -23.93 5.90
CA ARG A 204 -4.63 -24.00 6.54
C ARG A 204 -4.75 -24.73 7.88
N ASP A 205 -3.88 -25.67 8.12
CA ASP A 205 -3.84 -26.47 9.36
C ASP A 205 -5.20 -27.09 9.73
N GLY A 206 -5.93 -27.62 8.72
CA GLY A 206 -7.25 -28.23 8.86
C GLY A 206 -8.39 -27.25 9.21
N LYS A 207 -8.18 -25.94 9.03
CA LYS A 207 -9.19 -24.90 9.24
C LYS A 207 -9.42 -24.11 7.97
N ALA A 208 -10.69 -23.84 7.68
CA ALA A 208 -11.09 -22.96 6.59
C ALA A 208 -10.99 -21.49 7.01
N PHE A 209 -10.51 -20.65 6.11
CA PHE A 209 -10.44 -19.20 6.23
C PHE A 209 -11.07 -18.56 5.01
N GLU A 210 -11.65 -17.39 5.22
CA GLU A 210 -12.21 -16.55 4.18
C GLU A 210 -11.53 -15.18 4.18
N LEU A 211 -11.37 -14.57 3.00
CA LEU A 211 -10.92 -13.20 2.83
C LEU A 211 -11.80 -12.50 1.80
N LEU A 212 -12.16 -11.28 2.10
CA LEU A 212 -12.93 -10.38 1.25
C LEU A 212 -12.00 -9.31 0.66
N PRO A 213 -11.56 -9.45 -0.60
CA PRO A 213 -10.84 -8.37 -1.26
C PRO A 213 -11.79 -7.26 -1.67
N VAL A 214 -11.26 -6.07 -1.82
CA VAL A 214 -11.96 -4.92 -2.37
C VAL A 214 -11.39 -4.50 -3.70
N LEU A 215 -12.16 -3.72 -4.46
CA LEU A 215 -11.70 -3.01 -5.65
C LEU A 215 -11.45 -1.55 -5.28
N GLU A 216 -10.29 -1.01 -5.66
CA GLU A 216 -9.93 0.39 -5.37
C GLU A 216 -10.55 1.37 -6.35
N SER A 217 -11.00 0.89 -7.52
CA SER A 217 -11.73 1.65 -8.54
C SER A 217 -12.65 0.70 -9.35
N ASP A 218 -13.54 1.28 -10.13
CA ASP A 218 -14.48 0.50 -10.97
C ASP A 218 -13.75 -0.24 -12.11
N ASP A 219 -12.60 0.24 -12.54
CA ASP A 219 -11.74 -0.34 -13.57
C ASP A 219 -10.53 -1.10 -13.00
N ALA A 220 -10.54 -1.40 -11.69
CA ALA A 220 -9.46 -2.16 -11.05
C ALA A 220 -9.26 -3.53 -11.73
N ASP A 221 -8.02 -3.84 -12.09
CA ASP A 221 -7.60 -5.10 -12.71
C ASP A 221 -6.94 -6.08 -11.72
N GLU A 222 -6.83 -5.66 -10.44
CA GLU A 222 -6.33 -6.47 -9.33
C GLU A 222 -7.29 -6.42 -8.14
N LEU A 223 -7.26 -7.47 -7.33
CA LEU A 223 -7.94 -7.55 -6.04
C LEU A 223 -7.03 -7.00 -4.95
N PHE A 224 -7.55 -6.16 -4.08
CA PHE A 224 -6.83 -5.60 -2.95
C PHE A 224 -7.28 -6.23 -1.63
N PHE A 225 -6.39 -6.96 -0.97
CA PHE A 225 -6.62 -7.58 0.33
C PHE A 225 -5.98 -6.75 1.44
N ILE A 226 -6.78 -6.34 2.42
CA ILE A 226 -6.37 -5.62 3.63
C ILE A 226 -6.51 -6.61 4.79
N ILE A 227 -5.42 -7.16 5.30
CA ILE A 227 -5.44 -8.29 6.24
C ILE A 227 -4.81 -7.94 7.59
N ALA A 228 -5.28 -8.60 8.63
CA ALA A 228 -4.59 -8.76 9.90
C ALA A 228 -4.60 -10.23 10.30
N ASP A 229 -3.68 -10.65 11.15
CA ASP A 229 -3.52 -12.03 11.57
C ASP A 229 -2.92 -12.10 13.00
N LYS A 230 -2.63 -13.30 13.53
CA LYS A 230 -2.11 -13.44 14.90
C LYS A 230 -0.71 -12.86 15.12
N THR A 231 0.03 -12.53 14.07
CA THR A 231 1.33 -11.85 14.17
C THR A 231 1.20 -10.33 14.30
N SER A 232 0.01 -9.76 13.96
CA SER A 232 -0.24 -8.32 13.93
C SER A 232 -0.06 -7.68 15.31
N GLY A 233 0.70 -6.57 15.33
CA GLY A 233 1.06 -5.83 16.56
C GLY A 233 2.23 -6.44 17.33
N LYS A 234 2.65 -7.66 17.01
CA LYS A 234 3.79 -8.36 17.62
C LYS A 234 4.98 -8.37 16.66
N GLU A 235 4.94 -9.26 15.67
CA GLU A 235 5.99 -9.45 14.67
C GLU A 235 5.75 -8.64 13.40
N THR A 236 4.49 -8.40 13.05
CA THR A 236 4.08 -7.62 11.88
C THR A 236 3.36 -6.33 12.28
N TYR A 237 3.14 -5.43 11.34
CA TYR A 237 2.48 -4.15 11.60
C TYR A 237 1.05 -4.37 12.11
N GLY A 238 0.67 -3.62 13.14
CA GLY A 238 -0.55 -3.90 13.93
C GLY A 238 -1.86 -3.56 13.22
N ALA A 239 -1.87 -2.57 12.33
CA ALA A 239 -3.10 -2.07 11.72
C ALA A 239 -3.58 -2.96 10.58
N ALA A 240 -2.68 -3.31 9.66
CA ALA A 240 -2.93 -4.19 8.53
C ALA A 240 -1.63 -4.51 7.78
N ARG A 241 -1.65 -5.56 6.95
CA ARG A 241 -0.77 -5.77 5.80
C ARG A 241 -1.60 -5.84 4.53
N PHE A 242 -1.02 -5.45 3.42
CA PHE A 242 -1.68 -5.37 2.12
C PHE A 242 -1.16 -6.44 1.18
N ILE A 243 -2.06 -7.00 0.36
CA ILE A 243 -1.71 -7.95 -0.69
C ILE A 243 -2.52 -7.58 -1.94
N TYR A 244 -1.87 -7.50 -3.09
CA TYR A 244 -2.54 -7.48 -4.39
C TYR A 244 -2.51 -8.86 -5.02
N SER A 245 -3.56 -9.20 -5.71
CA SER A 245 -3.72 -10.43 -6.46
C SER A 245 -4.39 -10.15 -7.79
N ALA A 246 -3.97 -10.86 -8.83
CA ALA A 246 -4.68 -10.83 -10.10
C ALA A 246 -6.14 -11.26 -9.93
N MET A 247 -6.99 -10.82 -10.85
CA MET A 247 -8.41 -11.23 -10.89
C MET A 247 -8.58 -12.75 -10.94
N PRO A 248 -9.66 -13.30 -10.37
CA PRO A 248 -9.90 -14.73 -10.30
C PRO A 248 -10.05 -15.32 -11.71
N ARG A 249 -9.58 -16.56 -11.88
CA ARG A 249 -9.76 -17.35 -13.10
C ARG A 249 -10.21 -18.74 -12.73
N ASP A 250 -11.16 -19.29 -13.48
CA ASP A 250 -11.68 -20.67 -13.33
C ASP A 250 -12.10 -21.00 -11.89
N GLY A 251 -12.74 -20.06 -11.20
CA GLY A 251 -13.20 -20.25 -9.82
C GLY A 251 -12.08 -20.28 -8.78
N LYS A 252 -10.89 -19.75 -9.09
CA LYS A 252 -9.70 -19.71 -8.23
C LYS A 252 -9.07 -18.32 -8.21
N VAL A 253 -8.39 -18.00 -7.11
CA VAL A 253 -7.56 -16.81 -6.94
C VAL A 253 -6.29 -17.18 -6.19
N VAL A 254 -5.15 -16.61 -6.60
CA VAL A 254 -3.87 -16.85 -5.93
C VAL A 254 -3.58 -15.72 -4.96
N ILE A 255 -3.52 -16.04 -3.67
CA ILE A 255 -3.12 -15.10 -2.61
C ILE A 255 -1.69 -15.43 -2.21
N ASP A 256 -0.75 -14.55 -2.53
CA ASP A 256 0.65 -14.74 -2.19
C ASP A 256 1.01 -13.94 -0.93
N PHE A 257 0.94 -14.58 0.22
CA PHE A 257 1.26 -13.96 1.50
C PHE A 257 2.76 -13.61 1.65
N ASN A 258 3.67 -14.17 0.82
CA ASN A 258 5.07 -13.75 0.77
C ASN A 258 5.23 -12.31 0.25
N LYS A 259 4.19 -11.80 -0.44
CA LYS A 259 4.04 -10.42 -0.87
C LYS A 259 3.20 -9.56 0.07
N ALA A 260 2.82 -10.06 1.25
CA ALA A 260 2.13 -9.24 2.25
C ALA A 260 3.07 -8.13 2.74
N TYR A 261 2.64 -6.87 2.63
CA TYR A 261 3.50 -5.73 2.86
C TYR A 261 2.89 -4.69 3.80
N ASN A 262 3.75 -3.90 4.44
CA ASN A 262 3.36 -2.82 5.33
C ASN A 262 2.73 -1.65 4.57
N PRO A 263 1.57 -1.12 5.00
CA PRO A 263 1.02 0.10 4.44
C PRO A 263 1.92 1.31 4.71
N PRO A 264 1.74 2.42 3.98
CA PRO A 264 2.48 3.67 4.22
C PRO A 264 2.47 4.15 5.67
N CYS A 265 1.39 3.93 6.41
CA CYS A 265 1.26 4.29 7.83
C CYS A 265 2.25 3.58 8.75
N ALA A 266 2.87 2.50 8.31
CA ALA A 266 3.96 1.86 9.06
C ALA A 266 5.25 2.69 9.07
N PHE A 267 5.38 3.65 8.15
CA PHE A 267 6.59 4.45 7.93
C PHE A 267 6.40 5.94 8.27
N THR A 268 5.18 6.45 8.24
CA THR A 268 4.85 7.85 8.46
C THR A 268 3.47 8.03 9.09
N ALA A 269 3.34 9.00 9.99
CA ALA A 269 2.06 9.37 10.61
C ALA A 269 1.10 10.15 9.67
N PHE A 270 1.57 10.54 8.49
CA PHE A 270 0.85 11.42 7.58
C PHE A 270 0.11 10.69 6.45
N ALA A 271 0.10 9.36 6.47
CA ALA A 271 -0.69 8.55 5.54
C ALA A 271 -2.12 8.31 6.06
N THR A 272 -3.03 7.97 5.16
CA THR A 272 -4.47 7.77 5.45
C THR A 272 -4.91 6.33 5.13
N CYS A 273 -4.12 5.34 5.60
CA CYS A 273 -4.27 3.95 5.21
C CYS A 273 -5.55 3.31 5.74
N PRO A 274 -6.15 2.39 4.98
CA PRO A 274 -7.21 1.53 5.47
C PRO A 274 -6.69 0.58 6.55
N LEU A 275 -7.58 0.23 7.49
CA LEU A 275 -7.36 -0.76 8.53
C LEU A 275 -7.96 -2.11 8.09
N ALA A 276 -7.42 -3.22 8.59
CA ALA A 276 -7.99 -4.52 8.32
C ALA A 276 -9.41 -4.61 8.90
N PRO A 277 -10.43 -4.83 8.06
CA PRO A 277 -11.80 -5.00 8.53
C PRO A 277 -11.91 -6.30 9.34
N PRO A 278 -12.95 -6.43 10.21
CA PRO A 278 -13.14 -7.62 11.03
C PRO A 278 -13.13 -8.93 10.24
N GLU A 279 -13.71 -8.92 9.04
CA GLU A 279 -13.84 -10.06 8.12
C GLU A 279 -12.49 -10.58 7.63
N ASN A 280 -11.48 -9.72 7.57
CA ASN A 280 -10.14 -10.04 7.09
C ASN A 280 -9.11 -10.21 8.23
N ARG A 281 -9.59 -10.50 9.45
CA ARG A 281 -8.74 -10.82 10.59
C ARG A 281 -8.58 -12.33 10.73
N LEU A 282 -7.50 -12.84 10.18
CA LEU A 282 -7.23 -14.27 10.14
C LEU A 282 -6.89 -14.83 11.53
N GLY A 283 -7.55 -15.91 11.91
CA GLY A 283 -7.30 -16.65 13.17
C GLY A 283 -6.04 -17.53 13.14
N VAL A 284 -5.11 -17.31 12.22
CA VAL A 284 -3.84 -18.02 12.06
C VAL A 284 -2.68 -17.02 12.08
N ALA A 285 -1.46 -17.46 12.41
CA ALA A 285 -0.25 -16.65 12.29
C ALA A 285 0.29 -16.77 10.86
N VAL A 286 0.27 -15.66 10.11
CA VAL A 286 0.82 -15.60 8.74
C VAL A 286 2.30 -15.24 8.83
N THR A 287 3.16 -16.26 8.88
CA THR A 287 4.62 -16.13 8.99
C THR A 287 5.27 -15.97 7.60
N ALA A 288 4.72 -15.07 6.78
CA ALA A 288 5.19 -14.72 5.45
C ALA A 288 5.07 -13.22 5.21
N GLY A 289 5.80 -12.65 4.26
CA GLY A 289 5.77 -11.24 3.93
C GLY A 289 6.59 -10.35 4.87
N GLU A 290 6.30 -9.06 4.87
CA GLU A 290 7.03 -8.05 5.65
C GLU A 290 6.73 -8.14 7.15
N LYS A 291 7.75 -7.92 7.96
CA LYS A 291 7.68 -7.73 9.41
C LYS A 291 7.47 -6.25 9.74
N LYS A 292 7.19 -5.97 11.01
CA LYS A 292 7.06 -4.60 11.53
C LYS A 292 8.33 -3.81 11.25
N TYR A 293 8.18 -2.60 10.72
CA TYR A 293 9.32 -1.70 10.47
C TYR A 293 9.98 -1.27 11.79
N ARG A 294 11.28 -1.47 11.90
CA ARG A 294 12.06 -1.15 13.11
C ARG A 294 12.24 0.33 13.40
N GLY A 295 12.17 1.16 12.36
CA GLY A 295 12.27 2.62 12.47
C GLY A 295 10.93 3.32 12.72
N SER A 296 9.83 2.58 12.92
CA SER A 296 8.54 3.17 13.26
C SER A 296 8.57 3.73 14.69
N SER A 297 8.26 5.01 14.81
CA SER A 297 8.06 5.70 16.10
C SER A 297 6.58 5.68 16.54
N HIS A 298 5.74 4.85 15.91
CA HIS A 298 4.29 4.79 16.11
C HIS A 298 3.86 3.41 16.60
#